data_2b4033cbb2706896bb1112e0a0a76c8f
#
_entry.id   2b4033cbb2706896bb1112e0a0a76c8f
#
_cell.length_a   1.000
_cell.length_b   1.000
_cell.length_c   1.000
_cell.angle_alpha   90.00
_cell.angle_beta   90.00
_cell.angle_gamma   90.00
#
_symmetry.space_group_name_H-M   'P 1'
#
loop_
_entity.id
_entity.type
_entity.pdbx_description
1 polymer ?
#
loop_
_entity_poly.entity_id
_entity_poly.type
_entity_poly.pdbx_seq_one_letter_code
_entity_poly.pdbx_strand_id
1 'polypeptide(L)'
;MCIRDSYLASQSPSLITLLSEENTAVFPLAEPEEMLSDLQARMKNDFPVSSPVPTVTVKDVVPSLEPYSAPAFYLTTPLGDSDNNVIYINRRNSPQGLELYTTLAHEGFPGHLYQTVYSNRIFSDMHTDPARKLIWYGGYLEGWALYVEFLSYDYAATLLEQAGQSDAAQSARLEKHTRSLQLCMYTLLDLLIHGEGAGYDQVAEVLGKFGIDSPGTCEAIYTYIAEEPCNYPKYYIGYLEILQLQD
;
A
#
# COMPACT_ATOMS: atom_id res chain seq x y z
N MET A 1 10.51 -14.10 -16.55
CA MET A 1 10.92 -12.69 -16.79
C MET A 1 9.72 -11.84 -16.41
N CYS A 2 9.84 -10.96 -15.44
CA CYS A 2 8.72 -10.13 -14.92
C CYS A 2 8.33 -9.08 -15.98
N ILE A 3 7.07 -8.59 -15.98
CA ILE A 3 6.62 -7.45 -16.82
C ILE A 3 7.61 -6.28 -16.71
N ARG A 4 8.05 -6.00 -15.50
CA ARG A 4 9.09 -5.05 -15.16
C ARG A 4 10.33 -5.21 -16.04
N ASP A 5 10.84 -6.45 -16.14
CA ASP A 5 12.09 -6.75 -16.83
C ASP A 5 11.95 -6.59 -18.36
N SER A 6 10.79 -6.95 -18.91
CA SER A 6 10.51 -6.79 -20.37
C SER A 6 10.35 -5.35 -20.79
N TYR A 7 9.63 -4.53 -20.02
CA TYR A 7 9.44 -3.11 -20.30
C TYR A 7 10.75 -2.34 -20.14
N LEU A 8 11.49 -2.63 -19.08
CA LEU A 8 12.76 -1.97 -18.78
C LEU A 8 13.88 -2.37 -19.74
N ALA A 9 13.89 -3.64 -20.20
CA ALA A 9 14.81 -4.09 -21.25
C ALA A 9 14.67 -3.28 -22.54
N SER A 10 13.45 -2.79 -22.83
CA SER A 10 13.20 -1.96 -24.01
C SER A 10 13.58 -0.49 -23.83
N GLN A 11 13.71 0.01 -22.57
CA GLN A 11 13.90 1.43 -22.29
C GLN A 11 15.31 1.81 -21.85
N SER A 12 16.02 0.96 -21.11
CA SER A 12 17.40 1.22 -20.70
C SER A 12 18.11 -0.03 -20.14
N PRO A 13 19.23 -0.45 -20.73
CA PRO A 13 20.03 -1.55 -20.18
C PRO A 13 20.58 -1.28 -18.77
N SER A 14 20.80 -0.02 -18.41
CA SER A 14 21.30 0.39 -17.09
C SER A 14 20.25 0.19 -16.00
N LEU A 15 18.95 0.31 -16.32
CA LEU A 15 17.86 0.02 -15.36
C LEU A 15 17.74 -1.47 -15.06
N ILE A 16 18.05 -2.35 -16.04
CA ILE A 16 18.06 -3.80 -15.81
C ILE A 16 19.18 -4.17 -14.83
N THR A 17 20.34 -3.57 -14.99
CA THR A 17 21.48 -3.80 -14.08
C THR A 17 21.12 -3.39 -12.66
N LEU A 18 20.50 -2.21 -12.47
CA LEU A 18 20.01 -1.74 -11.16
C LEU A 18 18.99 -2.67 -10.51
N LEU A 19 18.20 -3.37 -11.31
CA LEU A 19 17.16 -4.29 -10.81
C LEU A 19 17.66 -5.73 -10.62
N SER A 20 18.73 -6.12 -11.33
CA SER A 20 19.33 -7.45 -11.24
C SER A 20 20.44 -7.55 -10.18
N GLU A 21 21.04 -6.42 -9.80
CA GLU A 21 21.93 -6.37 -8.65
C GLU A 21 21.05 -6.54 -7.39
N GLU A 22 21.36 -7.54 -6.57
CA GLU A 22 20.79 -7.63 -5.22
C GLU A 22 21.07 -6.29 -4.54
N ASN A 23 20.03 -5.49 -4.37
CA ASN A 23 20.16 -4.19 -3.72
C ASN A 23 20.53 -4.44 -2.25
N THR A 24 21.81 -4.49 -1.96
CA THR A 24 22.37 -4.67 -0.61
C THR A 24 22.27 -3.39 0.22
N ALA A 25 21.63 -2.34 -0.33
CA ALA A 25 21.43 -1.09 0.38
C ALA A 25 20.56 -1.33 1.63
N VAL A 26 21.10 -0.98 2.76
CA VAL A 26 20.37 -1.04 4.03
C VAL A 26 19.50 0.21 4.13
N PHE A 27 18.19 0.02 4.33
CA PHE A 27 17.28 1.14 4.53
C PHE A 27 17.69 1.94 5.78
N PRO A 28 17.70 3.29 5.72
CA PRO A 28 18.30 4.11 6.78
C PRO A 28 17.60 4.02 8.15
N LEU A 29 16.35 3.57 8.19
CA LEU A 29 15.58 3.36 9.40
C LEU A 29 15.32 1.86 9.57
N ALA A 30 15.55 1.33 10.77
CA ALA A 30 15.38 -0.09 11.07
C ALA A 30 14.11 -0.39 11.87
N GLU A 31 13.79 0.48 12.83
CA GLU A 31 12.70 0.24 13.78
C GLU A 31 11.38 0.88 13.30
N PRO A 32 10.25 0.18 13.43
CA PRO A 32 8.94 0.68 13.02
C PRO A 32 8.57 2.03 13.63
N GLU A 33 8.94 2.26 14.88
CA GLU A 33 8.68 3.51 15.61
C GLU A 33 9.46 4.69 14.99
N GLU A 34 10.69 4.47 14.55
CA GLU A 34 11.50 5.47 13.85
C GLU A 34 10.88 5.80 12.49
N MET A 35 10.44 4.78 11.75
CA MET A 35 9.76 4.94 10.46
C MET A 35 8.46 5.74 10.61
N LEU A 36 7.62 5.41 11.59
CA LEU A 36 6.39 6.14 11.88
C LEU A 36 6.66 7.59 12.29
N SER A 37 7.72 7.85 13.04
CA SER A 37 8.13 9.20 13.43
C SER A 37 8.59 10.03 12.22
N ASP A 38 9.36 9.44 11.30
CA ASP A 38 9.79 10.09 10.06
C ASP A 38 8.60 10.38 9.15
N LEU A 39 7.71 9.41 8.93
CA LEU A 39 6.48 9.57 8.16
C LEU A 39 5.59 10.69 8.72
N GLN A 40 5.41 10.73 10.05
CA GLN A 40 4.65 11.78 10.71
C GLN A 40 5.31 13.16 10.59
N ALA A 41 6.63 13.23 10.54
CA ALA A 41 7.34 14.48 10.31
C ALA A 41 7.16 14.98 8.87
N ARG A 42 7.29 14.11 7.87
CA ARG A 42 7.19 14.44 6.45
C ARG A 42 5.78 14.82 6.04
N MET A 43 4.77 14.08 6.52
CA MET A 43 3.38 14.36 6.15
C MET A 43 2.90 15.78 6.47
N LYS A 44 3.56 16.48 7.42
CA LYS A 44 3.20 17.87 7.79
C LYS A 44 3.34 18.87 6.66
N ASN A 45 4.13 18.52 5.63
CA ASN A 45 4.30 19.38 4.46
C ASN A 45 3.15 19.22 3.46
N ASP A 46 2.48 18.07 3.48
CA ASP A 46 1.51 17.68 2.45
C ASP A 46 0.08 17.61 3.00
N PHE A 47 -0.09 17.41 4.32
CA PHE A 47 -1.39 17.19 4.94
C PHE A 47 -1.60 18.05 6.21
N PRO A 48 -2.87 18.40 6.51
CA PRO A 48 -3.21 19.12 7.73
C PRO A 48 -2.77 18.35 8.98
N VAL A 49 -2.19 19.05 9.95
CA VAL A 49 -1.80 18.44 11.22
C VAL A 49 -2.99 18.36 12.14
N SER A 50 -3.32 17.15 12.59
CA SER A 50 -4.32 16.94 13.62
C SER A 50 -3.80 17.42 15.00
N SER A 51 -4.62 18.12 15.76
CA SER A 51 -4.27 18.57 17.11
C SER A 51 -5.30 18.05 18.12
N PRO A 52 -4.89 17.32 19.16
CA PRO A 52 -3.53 16.79 19.39
C PRO A 52 -3.12 15.79 18.31
N VAL A 53 -1.81 15.61 18.13
CA VAL A 53 -1.27 14.59 17.23
C VAL A 53 -1.62 13.21 17.82
N PRO A 54 -2.19 12.28 17.03
CA PRO A 54 -2.53 10.96 17.55
C PRO A 54 -1.27 10.19 17.94
N THR A 55 -1.33 9.52 19.08
CA THR A 55 -0.31 8.57 19.51
C THR A 55 -0.50 7.23 18.82
N VAL A 56 0.57 6.50 18.61
CA VAL A 56 0.54 5.14 18.05
C VAL A 56 1.45 4.22 18.85
N THR A 57 0.99 3.00 19.06
CA THR A 57 1.79 1.92 19.66
C THR A 57 1.95 0.82 18.61
N VAL A 58 3.17 0.35 18.41
CA VAL A 58 3.44 -0.85 17.61
C VAL A 58 3.39 -2.08 18.50
N LYS A 59 2.72 -3.12 18.03
CA LYS A 59 2.63 -4.42 18.72
C LYS A 59 2.85 -5.55 17.74
N ASP A 60 3.36 -6.66 18.24
CA ASP A 60 3.45 -7.88 17.44
C ASP A 60 2.10 -8.61 17.41
N VAL A 61 1.79 -9.23 16.28
CA VAL A 61 0.69 -10.17 16.16
C VAL A 61 0.99 -11.39 17.04
N VAL A 62 0.00 -11.87 17.78
CA VAL A 62 0.20 -13.07 18.59
C VAL A 62 0.49 -14.29 17.72
N PRO A 63 1.42 -15.19 18.10
CA PRO A 63 1.90 -16.28 17.24
C PRO A 63 0.80 -17.18 16.64
N SER A 64 -0.30 -17.37 17.36
CA SER A 64 -1.44 -18.19 16.89
C SER A 64 -2.22 -17.56 15.74
N LEU A 65 -2.13 -16.25 15.55
CA LEU A 65 -2.82 -15.50 14.49
C LEU A 65 -1.90 -15.15 13.31
N GLU A 66 -0.58 -15.24 13.47
CA GLU A 66 0.38 -14.92 12.41
C GLU A 66 0.10 -15.60 11.05
N PRO A 67 -0.28 -16.91 11.00
CA PRO A 67 -0.56 -17.59 9.73
C PRO A 67 -1.75 -17.01 8.96
N TYR A 68 -2.61 -16.26 9.63
CA TYR A 68 -3.89 -15.75 9.12
C TYR A 68 -3.96 -14.22 9.04
N SER A 69 -2.88 -13.55 9.45
CA SER A 69 -2.85 -12.09 9.50
C SER A 69 -2.03 -11.50 8.36
N ALA A 70 -2.44 -10.31 7.91
CA ALA A 70 -1.66 -9.49 7.00
C ALA A 70 -0.25 -9.19 7.58
N PRO A 71 0.72 -8.79 6.76
CA PRO A 71 2.07 -8.43 7.21
C PRO A 71 2.10 -7.32 8.26
N ALA A 72 1.24 -6.33 8.12
CA ALA A 72 0.91 -5.35 9.16
C ALA A 72 -0.52 -4.84 8.97
N PHE A 73 -1.13 -4.29 10.03
CA PHE A 73 -2.45 -3.69 9.97
C PHE A 73 -2.70 -2.71 11.13
N TYR A 74 -3.43 -1.64 10.83
CA TYR A 74 -3.96 -0.74 11.82
C TYR A 74 -5.28 -1.30 12.40
N LEU A 75 -5.35 -1.41 13.71
CA LEU A 75 -6.61 -1.77 14.37
C LEU A 75 -7.40 -0.50 14.69
N THR A 76 -8.51 -0.31 13.98
CA THR A 76 -9.39 0.84 14.19
C THR A 76 -9.85 0.91 15.64
N THR A 77 -9.70 2.09 16.23
CA THR A 77 -10.11 2.32 17.62
C THR A 77 -11.63 2.25 17.81
N PRO A 78 -12.12 1.91 19.00
CA PRO A 78 -13.54 1.98 19.32
C PRO A 78 -14.10 3.37 19.08
N LEU A 79 -15.40 3.45 18.80
CA LEU A 79 -16.10 4.73 18.65
C LEU A 79 -15.93 5.59 19.90
N GLY A 80 -15.42 6.82 19.70
CA GLY A 80 -15.17 7.78 20.80
C GLY A 80 -13.77 7.71 21.41
N ASP A 81 -12.94 6.72 21.06
CA ASP A 81 -11.52 6.69 21.38
C ASP A 81 -10.69 7.01 20.14
N SER A 82 -10.00 8.13 20.13
CA SER A 82 -9.09 8.53 19.05
C SER A 82 -7.63 8.53 19.47
N ASP A 83 -7.34 8.16 20.71
CA ASP A 83 -6.02 8.37 21.31
C ASP A 83 -5.20 7.07 21.42
N ASN A 84 -5.86 5.90 21.50
CA ASN A 84 -5.21 4.60 21.71
C ASN A 84 -5.02 3.82 20.39
N ASN A 85 -4.23 4.37 19.47
CA ASN A 85 -4.03 3.74 18.17
C ASN A 85 -2.96 2.65 18.24
N VAL A 86 -3.24 1.51 17.60
CA VAL A 86 -2.32 0.37 17.58
C VAL A 86 -2.13 -0.10 16.13
N ILE A 87 -0.86 -0.27 15.74
CA ILE A 87 -0.48 -0.98 14.52
C ILE A 87 0.13 -2.31 14.93
N TYR A 88 -0.38 -3.40 14.35
CA TYR A 88 0.15 -4.73 14.55
C TYR A 88 1.08 -5.12 13.41
N ILE A 89 2.23 -5.73 13.73
CA ILE A 89 3.19 -6.26 12.76
C ILE A 89 3.25 -7.78 12.93
N ASN A 90 3.10 -8.49 11.82
CA ASN A 90 3.22 -9.94 11.76
C ASN A 90 4.68 -10.34 11.57
N ARG A 91 5.33 -10.80 12.64
CA ARG A 91 6.77 -11.14 12.60
C ARG A 91 7.11 -12.34 11.72
N ARG A 92 6.16 -13.20 11.44
CA ARG A 92 6.36 -14.35 10.55
C ARG A 92 6.58 -13.93 9.09
N ASN A 93 5.88 -12.88 8.65
CA ASN A 93 5.93 -12.34 7.30
C ASN A 93 6.20 -10.84 7.34
N SER A 94 7.06 -10.39 8.25
CA SER A 94 7.34 -8.98 8.44
C SER A 94 8.05 -8.40 7.21
N PRO A 95 7.47 -7.42 6.55
CA PRO A 95 8.20 -6.62 5.58
C PRO A 95 9.37 -5.91 6.28
N GLN A 96 10.39 -5.56 5.53
CA GLN A 96 11.56 -4.87 6.06
C GLN A 96 11.97 -3.70 5.14
N GLY A 97 12.74 -2.78 5.69
CA GLY A 97 13.29 -1.68 4.91
C GLY A 97 12.20 -0.86 4.20
N LEU A 98 12.34 -0.68 2.90
CA LEU A 98 11.40 0.07 2.07
C LEU A 98 9.97 -0.47 2.15
N GLU A 99 9.80 -1.79 2.09
CA GLU A 99 8.48 -2.42 2.14
C GLU A 99 7.78 -2.15 3.48
N LEU A 100 8.51 -2.25 4.60
CA LEU A 100 7.95 -1.90 5.91
C LEU A 100 7.61 -0.41 5.99
N TYR A 101 8.46 0.46 5.49
CA TYR A 101 8.24 1.90 5.51
C TYR A 101 6.96 2.29 4.74
N THR A 102 6.76 1.76 3.54
CA THR A 102 5.56 2.02 2.74
C THR A 102 4.30 1.37 3.33
N THR A 103 4.42 0.18 3.93
CA THR A 103 3.34 -0.46 4.68
C THR A 103 2.94 0.38 5.91
N LEU A 104 3.90 0.91 6.65
CA LEU A 104 3.61 1.80 7.79
C LEU A 104 3.04 3.16 7.36
N ALA A 105 3.33 3.62 6.15
CA ALA A 105 2.66 4.78 5.58
C ALA A 105 1.18 4.48 5.29
N HIS A 106 0.89 3.30 4.72
CA HIS A 106 -0.46 2.80 4.44
C HIS A 106 -1.28 2.64 5.74
N GLU A 107 -0.73 1.96 6.73
CA GLU A 107 -1.44 1.66 7.98
C GLU A 107 -1.46 2.82 8.98
N GLY A 108 -0.38 3.62 9.01
CA GLY A 108 -0.16 4.65 10.02
C GLY A 108 -0.30 6.08 9.51
N PHE A 109 0.84 6.69 9.17
CA PHE A 109 0.95 8.10 8.78
C PHE A 109 1.49 8.24 7.35
N PRO A 110 0.71 8.88 6.46
CA PRO A 110 -0.60 9.51 6.62
C PRO A 110 -1.79 8.60 6.24
N GLY A 111 -1.67 7.27 6.37
CA GLY A 111 -2.64 6.26 5.96
C GLY A 111 -3.86 6.09 6.86
N HIS A 112 -4.27 4.84 7.09
CA HIS A 112 -5.50 4.48 7.78
C HIS A 112 -5.66 5.11 9.16
N LEU A 113 -4.61 5.12 9.98
CA LEU A 113 -4.65 5.72 11.32
C LEU A 113 -4.94 7.23 11.22
N TYR A 114 -4.16 7.94 10.43
CA TYR A 114 -4.34 9.38 10.24
C TYR A 114 -5.73 9.70 9.69
N GLN A 115 -6.15 9.02 8.62
CA GLN A 115 -7.45 9.20 8.00
C GLN A 115 -8.59 8.99 9.01
N THR A 116 -8.52 7.90 9.79
CA THR A 116 -9.54 7.56 10.79
C THR A 116 -9.65 8.63 11.87
N VAL A 117 -8.52 9.02 12.46
CA VAL A 117 -8.52 10.01 13.55
C VAL A 117 -8.94 11.38 13.05
N TYR A 118 -8.42 11.80 11.89
CA TYR A 118 -8.74 13.10 11.29
C TYR A 118 -10.23 13.19 10.91
N SER A 119 -10.75 12.17 10.20
CA SER A 119 -12.14 12.12 9.79
C SER A 119 -13.10 12.07 10.97
N ASN A 120 -12.79 11.27 12.00
CA ASN A 120 -13.62 11.17 13.20
C ASN A 120 -13.74 12.51 13.94
N ARG A 121 -12.66 13.30 13.98
CA ARG A 121 -12.69 14.64 14.58
C ARG A 121 -13.56 15.59 13.78
N ILE A 122 -13.33 15.69 12.47
CA ILE A 122 -14.14 16.57 11.59
C ILE A 122 -15.62 16.18 11.63
N PHE A 123 -15.93 14.89 11.51
CA PHE A 123 -17.32 14.43 11.51
C PHE A 123 -18.02 14.63 12.87
N SER A 124 -17.27 14.60 13.97
CA SER A 124 -17.81 14.95 15.28
C SER A 124 -18.19 16.43 15.37
N ASP A 125 -17.36 17.31 14.83
CA ASP A 125 -17.60 18.75 14.81
C ASP A 125 -18.74 19.14 13.86
N MET A 126 -18.91 18.41 12.76
CA MET A 126 -19.94 18.68 11.74
C MET A 126 -21.33 18.11 12.09
N HIS A 127 -21.51 17.47 13.24
CA HIS A 127 -22.79 16.83 13.63
C HIS A 127 -23.32 15.88 12.55
N THR A 128 -22.44 15.11 11.93
CA THR A 128 -22.80 14.15 10.88
C THR A 128 -23.59 12.96 11.43
N ASP A 129 -24.42 12.34 10.57
CA ASP A 129 -25.19 11.15 10.93
C ASP A 129 -24.28 10.05 11.50
N PRO A 130 -24.55 9.52 12.70
CA PRO A 130 -23.78 8.42 13.29
C PRO A 130 -23.70 7.17 12.40
N ALA A 131 -24.69 6.91 11.54
CA ALA A 131 -24.68 5.81 10.60
C ALA A 131 -23.46 5.86 9.67
N ARG A 132 -22.95 7.06 9.35
CA ARG A 132 -21.74 7.22 8.53
C ARG A 132 -20.51 6.57 9.15
N LYS A 133 -20.41 6.49 10.47
CA LYS A 133 -19.32 5.85 11.19
C LYS A 133 -19.41 4.32 11.21
N LEU A 134 -20.60 3.79 10.91
CA LEU A 134 -20.87 2.34 10.90
C LEU A 134 -20.75 1.73 9.51
N ILE A 135 -20.81 2.55 8.46
CA ILE A 135 -20.73 2.07 7.08
C ILE A 135 -19.26 2.06 6.65
N TRP A 136 -18.82 0.90 6.14
CA TRP A 136 -17.48 0.76 5.59
C TRP A 136 -17.46 1.17 4.11
N TYR A 137 -16.63 2.16 3.79
CA TYR A 137 -16.45 2.69 2.44
C TYR A 137 -15.08 2.26 1.90
N GLY A 138 -14.97 1.01 1.41
CA GLY A 138 -13.69 0.39 1.01
C GLY A 138 -12.88 1.24 0.04
N GLY A 139 -13.49 1.74 -1.04
CA GLY A 139 -12.78 2.57 -2.02
C GLY A 139 -12.24 3.89 -1.45
N TYR A 140 -12.94 4.51 -0.48
CA TYR A 140 -12.45 5.71 0.19
C TYR A 140 -11.30 5.40 1.16
N LEU A 141 -11.40 4.30 1.91
CA LEU A 141 -10.40 3.93 2.91
C LEU A 141 -9.12 3.40 2.25
N GLU A 142 -9.26 2.40 1.39
CA GLU A 142 -8.13 1.75 0.73
C GLU A 142 -7.52 2.62 -0.38
N GLY A 143 -8.36 3.36 -1.10
CA GLY A 143 -7.88 4.31 -2.11
C GLY A 143 -7.02 5.42 -1.50
N TRP A 144 -7.42 5.96 -0.33
CA TRP A 144 -6.61 6.90 0.42
C TRP A 144 -5.29 6.27 0.88
N ALA A 145 -5.37 5.09 1.51
CA ALA A 145 -4.19 4.40 2.02
C ALA A 145 -3.19 4.07 0.89
N LEU A 146 -3.69 3.64 -0.28
CA LEU A 146 -2.85 3.42 -1.46
C LEU A 146 -2.25 4.71 -2.02
N TYR A 147 -3.02 5.82 -2.04
CA TYR A 147 -2.52 7.12 -2.46
C TYR A 147 -1.31 7.55 -1.62
N VAL A 148 -1.41 7.45 -0.31
CA VAL A 148 -0.33 7.83 0.59
C VAL A 148 0.80 6.80 0.67
N GLU A 149 0.51 5.51 0.42
CA GLU A 149 1.52 4.47 0.19
C GLU A 149 2.41 4.88 -1.00
N PHE A 150 1.82 5.29 -2.12
CA PHE A 150 2.58 5.74 -3.28
C PHE A 150 3.36 7.05 -3.02
N LEU A 151 2.81 7.99 -2.26
CA LEU A 151 3.55 9.18 -1.83
C LEU A 151 4.76 8.82 -0.97
N SER A 152 4.63 7.81 -0.12
CA SER A 152 5.71 7.40 0.79
C SER A 152 6.94 6.84 0.08
N TYR A 153 6.82 6.34 -1.15
CA TYR A 153 7.98 5.96 -1.96
C TYR A 153 8.86 7.18 -2.30
N ASP A 154 8.26 8.35 -2.49
CA ASP A 154 9.01 9.59 -2.74
C ASP A 154 9.68 10.09 -1.44
N TYR A 155 9.03 9.90 -0.29
CA TYR A 155 9.65 10.14 1.02
C TYR A 155 10.84 9.21 1.26
N ALA A 156 10.67 7.92 0.99
CA ALA A 156 11.72 6.91 1.11
C ALA A 156 12.91 7.21 0.17
N ALA A 157 12.63 7.58 -1.09
CA ALA A 157 13.67 7.95 -2.02
C ALA A 157 14.48 9.16 -1.53
N THR A 158 13.80 10.18 -0.98
CA THR A 158 14.47 11.34 -0.39
C THR A 158 15.36 10.93 0.81
N LEU A 159 14.87 10.02 1.65
CA LEU A 159 15.62 9.50 2.80
C LEU A 159 16.89 8.74 2.34
N LEU A 160 16.76 7.90 1.31
CA LEU A 160 17.87 7.15 0.71
C LEU A 160 18.91 8.09 0.07
N GLU A 161 18.48 9.14 -0.64
CA GLU A 161 19.37 10.16 -1.19
C GLU A 161 20.15 10.89 -0.10
N GLN A 162 19.50 11.26 0.99
CA GLN A 162 20.14 11.88 2.16
C GLN A 162 21.19 10.96 2.82
N ALA A 163 20.98 9.65 2.73
CA ALA A 163 21.95 8.63 3.18
C ALA A 163 23.06 8.33 2.14
N GLY A 164 23.08 9.02 1.00
CA GLY A 164 24.07 8.81 -0.05
C GLY A 164 23.80 7.57 -0.93
N GLN A 165 22.59 7.00 -0.88
CA GLN A 165 22.19 5.78 -1.57
C GLN A 165 21.34 6.11 -2.82
N SER A 166 21.90 6.80 -3.80
CA SER A 166 21.16 7.30 -4.96
C SER A 166 20.55 6.20 -5.83
N ASP A 167 21.23 5.06 -5.98
CA ASP A 167 20.72 3.93 -6.78
C ASP A 167 19.53 3.28 -6.08
N ALA A 168 19.58 3.11 -4.76
CA ALA A 168 18.46 2.63 -3.97
C ALA A 168 17.26 3.58 -4.03
N ALA A 169 17.49 4.90 -4.05
CA ALA A 169 16.43 5.89 -4.23
C ALA A 169 15.74 5.76 -5.60
N GLN A 170 16.50 5.52 -6.67
CA GLN A 170 15.93 5.27 -8.00
C GLN A 170 15.14 3.95 -8.02
N SER A 171 15.66 2.91 -7.38
CA SER A 171 14.96 1.63 -7.25
C SER A 171 13.65 1.78 -6.49
N ALA A 172 13.60 2.59 -5.42
CA ALA A 172 12.37 2.88 -4.69
C ALA A 172 11.32 3.57 -5.57
N ARG A 173 11.70 4.57 -6.38
CA ARG A 173 10.77 5.20 -7.34
C ARG A 173 10.25 4.22 -8.38
N LEU A 174 11.08 3.30 -8.83
CA LEU A 174 10.68 2.26 -9.79
C LEU A 174 9.73 1.25 -9.16
N GLU A 175 9.97 0.88 -7.90
CA GLU A 175 9.10 -0.04 -7.14
C GLU A 175 7.69 0.52 -6.99
N LYS A 176 7.53 1.82 -6.77
CA LYS A 176 6.23 2.52 -6.81
C LYS A 176 5.46 2.22 -8.10
N HIS A 177 6.12 2.34 -9.26
CA HIS A 177 5.47 2.09 -10.55
C HIS A 177 5.16 0.60 -10.77
N THR A 178 6.04 -0.28 -10.33
CA THR A 178 5.82 -1.72 -10.36
C THR A 178 4.60 -2.11 -9.52
N ARG A 179 4.50 -1.59 -8.32
CA ARG A 179 3.35 -1.79 -7.42
C ARG A 179 2.06 -1.25 -8.02
N SER A 180 2.10 -0.05 -8.61
CA SER A 180 0.95 0.54 -9.30
C SER A 180 0.48 -0.32 -10.48
N LEU A 181 1.41 -0.78 -11.33
CA LEU A 181 1.09 -1.64 -12.47
C LEU A 181 0.48 -2.98 -12.03
N GLN A 182 1.01 -3.59 -10.97
CA GLN A 182 0.49 -4.83 -10.40
C GLN A 182 -0.97 -4.67 -9.93
N LEU A 183 -1.26 -3.61 -9.18
CA LEU A 183 -2.62 -3.36 -8.67
C LEU A 183 -3.59 -2.98 -9.79
N CYS A 184 -3.13 -2.24 -10.80
CA CYS A 184 -3.91 -1.97 -12.01
C CYS A 184 -4.29 -3.26 -12.74
N MET A 185 -3.34 -4.15 -12.95
CA MET A 185 -3.55 -5.45 -13.58
C MET A 185 -4.56 -6.30 -12.78
N TYR A 186 -4.37 -6.43 -11.47
CA TYR A 186 -5.29 -7.21 -10.63
C TYR A 186 -6.70 -6.60 -10.61
N THR A 187 -6.81 -5.27 -10.60
CA THR A 187 -8.10 -4.58 -10.73
C THR A 187 -8.78 -4.87 -12.06
N LEU A 188 -8.03 -4.85 -13.17
CA LEU A 188 -8.55 -5.22 -14.48
C LEU A 188 -9.07 -6.67 -14.51
N LEU A 189 -8.32 -7.60 -13.93
CA LEU A 189 -8.72 -9.00 -13.85
C LEU A 189 -9.96 -9.20 -12.99
N ASP A 190 -10.06 -8.50 -11.87
CA ASP A 190 -11.22 -8.53 -10.98
C ASP A 190 -12.49 -8.07 -11.72
N LEU A 191 -12.40 -6.96 -12.45
CA LEU A 191 -13.50 -6.44 -13.28
C LEU A 191 -13.87 -7.41 -14.42
N LEU A 192 -12.92 -8.05 -15.07
CA LEU A 192 -13.17 -9.03 -16.11
C LEU A 192 -13.87 -10.28 -15.58
N ILE A 193 -13.40 -10.81 -14.45
CA ILE A 193 -13.96 -12.02 -13.84
C ILE A 193 -15.38 -11.74 -13.32
N HIS A 194 -15.54 -10.72 -12.50
CA HIS A 194 -16.80 -10.49 -11.78
C HIS A 194 -17.79 -9.61 -12.56
N GLY A 195 -17.32 -8.70 -13.40
CA GLY A 195 -18.16 -7.83 -14.23
C GLY A 195 -18.57 -8.45 -15.56
N GLU A 196 -17.65 -9.15 -16.22
CA GLU A 196 -17.87 -9.70 -17.57
C GLU A 196 -17.98 -11.24 -17.59
N GLY A 197 -17.74 -11.91 -16.47
CA GLY A 197 -17.81 -13.38 -16.38
C GLY A 197 -16.64 -14.09 -17.07
N ALA A 198 -15.48 -13.45 -17.14
CA ALA A 198 -14.28 -14.04 -17.77
C ALA A 198 -13.84 -15.31 -17.02
N GLY A 199 -13.64 -16.38 -17.79
CA GLY A 199 -13.07 -17.61 -17.28
C GLY A 199 -11.54 -17.62 -17.32
N TYR A 200 -10.97 -18.73 -16.82
CA TYR A 200 -9.51 -18.92 -16.73
C TYR A 200 -8.77 -18.61 -18.04
N ASP A 201 -9.23 -19.12 -19.19
CA ASP A 201 -8.53 -18.96 -20.47
C ASP A 201 -8.39 -17.48 -20.88
N GLN A 202 -9.44 -16.68 -20.64
CA GLN A 202 -9.45 -15.25 -20.95
C GLN A 202 -8.49 -14.49 -20.01
N VAL A 203 -8.49 -14.86 -18.72
CA VAL A 203 -7.57 -14.28 -17.72
C VAL A 203 -6.12 -14.64 -18.06
N ALA A 204 -5.84 -15.89 -18.43
CA ALA A 204 -4.51 -16.32 -18.82
C ALA A 204 -4.01 -15.59 -20.09
N GLU A 205 -4.90 -15.32 -21.07
CA GLU A 205 -4.55 -14.50 -22.24
C GLU A 205 -4.16 -13.07 -21.85
N VAL A 206 -4.90 -12.46 -20.90
CA VAL A 206 -4.57 -11.12 -20.41
C VAL A 206 -3.24 -11.14 -19.65
N LEU A 207 -3.04 -12.10 -18.75
CA LEU A 207 -1.79 -12.25 -17.99
C LEU A 207 -0.58 -12.45 -18.92
N GLY A 208 -0.77 -13.20 -20.03
CA GLY A 208 0.26 -13.38 -21.05
C GLY A 208 0.72 -12.06 -21.70
N LYS A 209 -0.17 -11.07 -21.86
CA LYS A 209 0.18 -9.72 -22.36
C LYS A 209 1.10 -8.97 -21.40
N PHE A 210 1.05 -9.33 -20.12
CA PHE A 210 1.94 -8.82 -19.09
C PHE A 210 3.18 -9.72 -18.84
N GLY A 211 3.40 -10.75 -19.67
CA GLY A 211 4.53 -11.66 -19.55
C GLY A 211 4.39 -12.70 -18.45
N ILE A 212 3.18 -12.92 -17.94
CA ILE A 212 2.86 -13.98 -16.97
C ILE A 212 2.21 -15.13 -17.74
N ASP A 213 3.01 -16.15 -18.09
CA ASP A 213 2.61 -17.26 -18.95
C ASP A 213 2.71 -18.64 -18.28
N SER A 214 3.20 -18.69 -17.03
CA SER A 214 3.23 -19.92 -16.23
C SER A 214 1.81 -20.38 -15.87
N PRO A 215 1.35 -21.57 -16.30
CA PRO A 215 0.00 -22.03 -16.02
C PRO A 215 -0.34 -22.05 -14.53
N GLY A 216 0.57 -22.53 -13.68
CA GLY A 216 0.35 -22.57 -12.23
C GLY A 216 0.23 -21.18 -11.61
N THR A 217 1.00 -20.19 -12.11
CA THR A 217 0.89 -18.79 -11.66
C THR A 217 -0.43 -18.18 -12.11
N CYS A 218 -0.84 -18.41 -13.35
CA CYS A 218 -2.11 -17.93 -13.89
C CYS A 218 -3.30 -18.50 -13.12
N GLU A 219 -3.27 -19.81 -12.81
CA GLU A 219 -4.31 -20.48 -12.04
C GLU A 219 -4.40 -19.93 -10.61
N ALA A 220 -3.26 -19.72 -9.95
CA ALA A 220 -3.22 -19.15 -8.61
C ALA A 220 -3.81 -17.72 -8.58
N ILE A 221 -3.43 -16.87 -9.55
CA ILE A 221 -3.98 -15.50 -9.66
C ILE A 221 -5.46 -15.53 -9.95
N TYR A 222 -5.91 -16.35 -10.92
CA TYR A 222 -7.33 -16.48 -11.26
C TYR A 222 -8.16 -16.92 -10.04
N THR A 223 -7.73 -17.99 -9.37
CA THR A 223 -8.44 -18.54 -8.21
C THR A 223 -8.54 -17.51 -7.09
N TYR A 224 -7.42 -16.87 -6.75
CA TYR A 224 -7.40 -15.88 -5.69
C TYR A 224 -8.34 -14.69 -5.96
N ILE A 225 -8.35 -14.17 -7.19
CA ILE A 225 -9.23 -13.04 -7.54
C ILE A 225 -10.69 -13.50 -7.60
N ALA A 226 -10.97 -14.71 -8.12
CA ALA A 226 -12.31 -15.24 -8.22
C ALA A 226 -12.96 -15.51 -6.83
N GLU A 227 -12.15 -15.82 -5.82
CA GLU A 227 -12.61 -16.04 -4.44
C GLU A 227 -12.97 -14.76 -3.70
N GLU A 228 -12.40 -13.61 -4.08
CA GLU A 228 -12.58 -12.33 -3.39
C GLU A 228 -13.05 -11.21 -4.33
N PRO A 229 -14.34 -11.14 -4.67
CA PRO A 229 -14.89 -10.11 -5.55
C PRO A 229 -14.67 -8.69 -5.05
N CYS A 230 -14.26 -7.78 -5.94
CA CYS A 230 -14.03 -6.36 -5.66
C CYS A 230 -12.92 -6.08 -4.64
N ASN A 231 -12.02 -7.04 -4.42
CA ASN A 231 -10.90 -6.82 -3.52
C ASN A 231 -9.93 -5.75 -4.06
N TYR A 232 -9.52 -5.87 -5.31
CA TYR A 232 -8.57 -4.95 -5.93
C TYR A 232 -9.16 -3.60 -6.39
N PRO A 233 -10.40 -3.53 -6.92
CA PRO A 233 -11.04 -2.27 -7.27
C PRO A 233 -11.10 -1.25 -6.15
N LYS A 234 -11.34 -1.66 -4.90
CA LYS A 234 -11.38 -0.74 -3.76
C LYS A 234 -10.05 0.01 -3.54
N TYR A 235 -8.91 -0.65 -3.85
CA TYR A 235 -7.59 -0.03 -3.78
C TYR A 235 -7.34 0.89 -4.96
N TYR A 236 -7.31 0.34 -6.17
CA TYR A 236 -6.78 1.05 -7.32
C TYR A 236 -7.78 2.04 -7.94
N ILE A 237 -9.06 1.68 -8.04
CA ILE A 237 -10.08 2.65 -8.49
C ILE A 237 -10.24 3.74 -7.44
N GLY A 238 -10.30 3.38 -6.16
CA GLY A 238 -10.33 4.36 -5.07
C GLY A 238 -9.14 5.33 -5.12
N TYR A 239 -7.95 4.85 -5.42
CA TYR A 239 -6.76 5.67 -5.64
C TYR A 239 -6.93 6.63 -6.83
N LEU A 240 -7.45 6.15 -7.97
CA LEU A 240 -7.68 6.98 -9.16
C LEU A 240 -8.71 8.08 -8.90
N GLU A 241 -9.77 7.79 -8.14
CA GLU A 241 -10.76 8.79 -7.74
C GLU A 241 -10.14 9.89 -6.85
N ILE A 242 -9.24 9.52 -5.94
CA ILE A 242 -8.54 10.50 -5.10
C ILE A 242 -7.59 11.37 -5.94
N LEU A 243 -6.89 10.80 -6.92
CA LEU A 243 -6.05 11.59 -7.83
C LEU A 243 -6.86 12.64 -8.60
N GLN A 244 -8.08 12.31 -9.02
CA GLN A 244 -8.96 13.26 -9.71
C GLN A 244 -9.41 14.44 -8.83
N LEU A 245 -9.34 14.32 -7.51
CA LEU A 245 -9.68 15.40 -6.60
C LEU A 245 -8.53 16.41 -6.41
N GLN A 246 -7.33 16.09 -6.90
CA GLN A 246 -6.17 16.99 -6.83
C GLN A 246 -6.09 17.98 -8.01
N ASP A 247 -6.73 17.67 -9.13
CA ASP A 247 -6.82 18.50 -10.34
C ASP A 247 -7.98 19.51 -10.24
#